data_3170be9ca960a92fec48e49482c60422
#
_entry.id   3170be9ca960a92fec48e49482c60422
#
_cell.length_a   1.000
_cell.length_b   1.000
_cell.length_c   1.000
_cell.angle_alpha   90.00
_cell.angle_beta   90.00
_cell.angle_gamma   90.00
#
_symmetry.space_group_name_H-M   'P 1'
#
loop_
_entity.id
_entity.type
_entity.pdbx_description
1 polymer ?
#
loop_
_entity_poly.entity_id
_entity_poly.type
_entity_poly.pdbx_seq_one_letter_code
_entity_poly.pdbx_strand_id
1 'polypeptide(L)'
;MANSTTVISRGPTPDTLVDRGQWTTFAAQFTRENRGAHARLDVLGPDVGYQVETEDRPFDGIGADVKDGEDTVWTYFGSTPDDHLAHSIQNVTAIWVRPPVGRMGAAVLIEAQDGTKTLLELSRPEDYALPPGAPRERRR
;
A
#
# COMPACT_ATOMS: atom_id res chain seq x y z
N MET A 1 -22.13 12.08 3.38
CA MET A 1 -21.57 12.19 3.45
C MET A 1 -20.65 12.01 3.28
N ALA A 2 -20.65 11.71 3.00
CA ALA A 2 -19.90 11.58 2.92
C ALA A 2 -19.03 11.57 2.73
N ASN A 3 -18.65 11.32 2.63
CA ASN A 3 -17.81 11.35 2.51
C ASN A 3 -17.00 11.41 1.90
N SER A 4 -17.18 11.71 2.02
CA SER A 4 -16.53 11.66 1.40
C SER A 4 -15.26 11.86 1.19
N THR A 5 -14.66 12.15 1.92
CA THR A 5 -13.46 12.04 1.71
C THR A 5 -13.04 10.91 1.16
N THR A 6 -12.77 10.87 0.00
CA THR A 6 -12.66 9.65 -0.60
C THR A 6 -11.35 9.46 -1.18
N VAL A 7 -10.70 8.42 -0.82
CA VAL A 7 -9.51 7.97 -1.48
C VAL A 7 -9.98 7.11 -2.62
N ILE A 8 -9.58 7.45 -3.82
CA ILE A 8 -10.01 6.71 -4.99
C ILE A 8 -9.27 5.39 -5.04
N SER A 9 -10.01 4.32 -4.97
CA SER A 9 -9.45 2.98 -4.97
C SER A 9 -9.93 2.24 -6.20
N ARG A 10 -9.08 1.39 -6.75
CA ARG A 10 -9.45 0.58 -7.89
C ARG A 10 -10.14 -0.69 -7.50
N GLY A 11 -10.32 -0.89 -6.22
CA GLY A 11 -11.03 -2.04 -5.70
C GLY A 11 -11.70 -1.68 -4.42
N PRO A 12 -12.15 -2.66 -3.65
CA PRO A 12 -12.77 -2.36 -2.37
C PRO A 12 -11.80 -1.62 -1.46
N THR A 13 -12.31 -0.65 -0.73
CA THR A 13 -11.50 0.10 0.21
C THR A 13 -11.01 -0.83 1.31
N PRO A 14 -9.73 -0.73 1.70
CA PRO A 14 -9.27 -1.52 2.84
C PRO A 14 -10.11 -1.21 4.07
N ASP A 15 -10.64 -2.26 4.68
CA ASP A 15 -11.56 -2.08 5.79
C ASP A 15 -11.26 -2.95 7.00
N THR A 16 -10.16 -3.66 7.01
CA THR A 16 -9.76 -4.44 8.17
C THR A 16 -8.70 -3.68 8.93
N LEU A 17 -9.04 -3.27 10.14
CA LEU A 17 -8.12 -2.47 10.94
C LEU A 17 -7.00 -3.34 11.49
N VAL A 18 -5.77 -2.87 11.39
CA VAL A 18 -4.62 -3.53 11.97
C VAL A 18 -4.39 -2.92 13.34
N ASP A 19 -4.45 -3.72 14.37
CA ASP A 19 -4.23 -3.25 15.72
C ASP A 19 -2.84 -2.64 15.85
N ARG A 20 -2.72 -1.53 16.56
CA ARG A 20 -1.44 -0.81 16.67
C ARG A 20 -0.33 -1.71 17.18
N GLY A 21 -0.63 -2.59 18.12
CA GLY A 21 0.37 -3.50 18.65
C GLY A 21 0.86 -4.52 17.64
N GLN A 22 0.19 -4.62 16.49
CA GLN A 22 0.58 -5.55 15.45
C GLN A 22 1.20 -4.87 14.24
N TRP A 23 1.39 -3.56 14.27
CA TRP A 23 1.87 -2.85 13.09
C TRP A 23 3.22 -3.34 12.58
N THR A 24 4.18 -3.57 13.48
CA THR A 24 5.50 -4.01 13.04
C THR A 24 5.45 -5.43 12.51
N THR A 25 4.67 -6.30 13.13
CA THR A 25 4.51 -7.67 12.64
C THR A 25 3.80 -7.68 11.31
N PHE A 26 2.74 -6.88 11.19
CA PHE A 26 2.00 -6.74 9.95
C PHE A 26 2.92 -6.27 8.84
N ALA A 27 3.73 -5.24 9.11
CA ALA A 27 4.60 -4.67 8.09
C ALA A 27 5.60 -5.70 7.58
N ALA A 28 6.20 -6.47 8.49
CA ALA A 28 7.16 -7.48 8.09
C ALA A 28 6.51 -8.57 7.24
N GLN A 29 5.34 -9.03 7.65
CA GLN A 29 4.65 -10.08 6.94
C GLN A 29 4.15 -9.60 5.57
N PHE A 30 3.58 -8.40 5.54
CA PHE A 30 3.06 -7.82 4.31
C PHE A 30 4.20 -7.66 3.29
N THR A 31 5.36 -7.22 3.77
CA THR A 31 6.52 -7.08 2.90
C THR A 31 6.92 -8.43 2.29
N ARG A 32 7.00 -9.47 3.12
CA ARG A 32 7.39 -10.78 2.62
C ARG A 32 6.42 -11.31 1.59
N GLU A 33 5.14 -11.08 1.82
CA GLU A 33 4.12 -11.65 0.95
C GLU A 33 3.95 -10.91 -0.36
N ASN A 34 4.37 -9.65 -0.40
CA ASN A 34 4.02 -8.81 -1.53
C ASN A 34 5.20 -8.17 -2.26
N ARG A 35 6.43 -8.43 -1.83
CA ARG A 35 7.58 -7.82 -2.48
C ARG A 35 7.61 -8.17 -3.95
N GLY A 36 7.83 -7.17 -4.77
CA GLY A 36 7.90 -7.35 -6.21
C GLY A 36 6.59 -7.09 -6.93
N ALA A 37 5.49 -6.95 -6.20
CA ALA A 37 4.22 -6.61 -6.84
C ALA A 37 4.30 -5.20 -7.41
N HIS A 38 3.53 -4.92 -8.44
CA HIS A 38 3.46 -3.56 -8.96
C HIS A 38 2.69 -2.71 -7.97
N ALA A 39 3.17 -1.52 -7.71
CA ALA A 39 2.60 -0.69 -6.68
C ALA A 39 2.15 0.66 -7.22
N ARG A 40 1.06 1.13 -6.65
CA ARG A 40 0.61 2.50 -6.86
C ARG A 40 0.41 3.10 -5.47
N LEU A 41 0.91 4.31 -5.27
CA LEU A 41 0.76 5.00 -4.01
C LEU A 41 0.08 6.33 -4.26
N ASP A 42 -1.08 6.51 -3.68
CA ASP A 42 -1.84 7.74 -3.80
C ASP A 42 -1.91 8.40 -2.43
N VAL A 43 -1.78 9.70 -2.40
CA VAL A 43 -1.87 10.47 -1.16
C VAL A 43 -2.96 11.51 -1.31
N LEU A 44 -3.86 11.54 -0.34
CA LEU A 44 -4.90 12.54 -0.26
C LEU A 44 -4.69 13.34 1.01
N GLY A 45 -4.28 14.57 0.86
CA GLY A 45 -4.04 15.44 2.01
C GLY A 45 -5.08 16.52 2.10
N PRO A 46 -5.31 17.04 3.30
CA PRO A 46 -6.32 18.09 3.46
C PRO A 46 -5.94 19.39 2.76
N ASP A 47 -4.66 19.66 2.62
CA ASP A 47 -4.23 20.90 2.00
C ASP A 47 -3.87 20.78 0.55
N VAL A 48 -3.36 19.64 0.13
CA VAL A 48 -2.86 19.51 -1.24
C VAL A 48 -3.76 18.68 -2.13
N GLY A 49 -4.79 18.08 -1.55
CA GLY A 49 -5.70 17.26 -2.33
C GLY A 49 -5.09 15.93 -2.70
N TYR A 50 -5.49 15.42 -3.83
CA TYR A 50 -5.14 14.07 -4.26
C TYR A 50 -3.89 14.10 -5.13
N GLN A 51 -2.94 13.25 -4.81
CA GLN A 51 -1.70 13.14 -5.57
C GLN A 51 -1.31 11.70 -5.75
N VAL A 52 -0.76 11.37 -6.90
CA VAL A 52 -0.20 10.06 -7.17
C VAL A 52 1.29 10.17 -6.93
N GLU A 53 1.80 9.48 -5.90
CA GLU A 53 3.21 9.56 -5.56
C GLU A 53 4.04 8.58 -6.38
N THR A 54 3.49 7.42 -6.68
CA THR A 54 4.18 6.50 -7.56
C THR A 54 3.16 5.62 -8.27
N GLU A 55 3.54 5.15 -9.44
CA GLU A 55 2.69 4.30 -10.25
C GLU A 55 3.60 3.32 -10.94
N ASP A 56 3.24 2.04 -10.87
CA ASP A 56 3.97 0.99 -11.58
C ASP A 56 5.38 0.70 -11.12
N ARG A 57 5.79 1.16 -9.95
CA ARG A 57 7.06 0.73 -9.43
C ARG A 57 6.89 -0.56 -8.66
N PRO A 58 7.91 -1.42 -8.63
CA PRO A 58 7.80 -2.61 -7.80
C PRO A 58 7.75 -2.22 -6.32
N PHE A 59 6.91 -2.90 -5.57
CA PHE A 59 6.84 -2.73 -4.13
C PHE A 59 8.05 -3.40 -3.49
N ASP A 60 8.78 -2.68 -2.66
CA ASP A 60 9.94 -3.25 -2.00
C ASP A 60 9.69 -3.52 -0.52
N GLY A 61 8.81 -2.78 0.10
CA GLY A 61 8.53 -3.07 1.49
C GLY A 61 7.74 -1.98 2.19
N ILE A 62 7.29 -2.32 3.37
CA ILE A 62 6.63 -1.38 4.27
C ILE A 62 7.22 -1.63 5.66
N GLY A 63 7.47 -0.58 6.39
CA GLY A 63 7.99 -0.68 7.75
C GLY A 63 7.22 0.24 8.68
N ALA A 64 7.19 -0.11 9.95
CA ALA A 64 6.52 0.69 10.94
C ALA A 64 7.44 0.86 12.14
N ASP A 65 7.50 2.10 12.63
CA ASP A 65 8.28 2.40 13.83
C ASP A 65 7.29 3.00 14.82
N VAL A 66 7.02 2.24 15.87
CA VAL A 66 6.02 2.62 16.85
C VAL A 66 6.72 3.16 18.08
N LYS A 67 6.57 4.45 18.29
CA LYS A 67 7.15 5.12 19.45
C LYS A 67 6.09 5.92 20.13
N ASP A 68 6.31 6.22 21.37
CA ASP A 68 5.34 7.01 22.13
C ASP A 68 5.14 8.34 21.44
N GLY A 69 3.94 8.55 20.96
CA GLY A 69 3.56 9.84 20.41
C GLY A 69 3.95 10.09 18.97
N GLU A 70 4.75 9.21 18.39
CA GLU A 70 5.18 9.42 17.01
C GLU A 70 5.34 8.11 16.29
N ASP A 71 4.28 7.66 15.70
CA ASP A 71 4.32 6.41 14.95
C ASP A 71 4.52 6.74 13.47
N THR A 72 5.52 6.16 12.87
CA THR A 72 5.87 6.42 11.48
C THR A 72 5.78 5.14 10.67
N VAL A 73 5.28 5.27 9.45
CA VAL A 73 5.23 4.16 8.51
C VAL A 73 6.01 4.59 7.28
N TRP A 74 6.87 3.70 6.78
CA TRP A 74 7.59 3.94 5.54
C TRP A 74 7.14 2.96 4.50
N THR A 75 7.07 3.42 3.25
CA THR A 75 6.83 2.54 2.12
C THR A 75 8.01 2.68 1.17
N TYR A 76 8.44 1.56 0.59
CA TYR A 76 9.63 1.53 -0.24
C TYR A 76 9.28 0.91 -1.58
N PHE A 77 9.83 1.49 -2.65
CA PHE A 77 9.55 1.06 -4.00
C PHE A 77 10.83 1.02 -4.82
N GLY A 78 10.86 0.18 -5.84
CA GLY A 78 12.00 0.07 -6.71
C GLY A 78 12.70 -1.25 -6.55
N SER A 79 13.48 -1.62 -7.56
CA SER A 79 14.20 -2.89 -7.54
C SER A 79 15.71 -2.71 -7.53
N THR A 80 16.20 -1.49 -7.72
CA THR A 80 17.62 -1.23 -7.71
C THR A 80 17.87 0.04 -6.89
N PRO A 81 19.10 0.26 -6.42
CA PRO A 81 19.39 1.48 -5.70
C PRO A 81 19.10 2.75 -6.48
N ASP A 82 19.31 2.72 -7.80
CA ASP A 82 19.08 3.89 -8.61
C ASP A 82 17.61 4.19 -8.80
N ASP A 83 16.77 3.20 -8.64
CA ASP A 83 15.35 3.35 -8.85
C ASP A 83 14.57 3.34 -7.55
N HIS A 84 15.24 3.54 -6.44
CA HIS A 84 14.61 3.39 -5.14
C HIS A 84 13.88 4.66 -4.71
N LEU A 85 12.67 4.49 -4.23
CA LEU A 85 11.87 5.59 -3.73
C LEU A 85 11.34 5.19 -2.36
N ALA A 86 11.44 6.09 -1.41
CA ALA A 86 10.86 5.88 -0.09
C ALA A 86 9.88 7.00 0.20
N HIS A 87 8.78 6.65 0.82
CA HIS A 87 7.77 7.62 1.21
C HIS A 87 7.42 7.36 2.67
N SER A 88 7.53 8.38 3.51
CA SER A 88 7.26 8.23 4.93
C SER A 88 5.96 8.93 5.30
N ILE A 89 5.22 8.31 6.20
CA ILE A 89 3.99 8.88 6.74
C ILE A 89 4.20 9.01 8.25
N GLN A 90 4.11 10.21 8.75
CA GLN A 90 4.35 10.47 10.15
C GLN A 90 3.06 10.62 10.92
N ASN A 91 3.11 10.33 12.20
CA ASN A 91 1.96 10.47 13.10
C ASN A 91 0.79 9.64 12.61
N VAL A 92 1.07 8.39 12.31
CA VAL A 92 0.05 7.48 11.79
C VAL A 92 -0.93 7.13 12.91
N THR A 93 -2.21 7.18 12.61
CA THR A 93 -3.25 6.88 13.58
C THR A 93 -3.98 5.57 13.28
N ALA A 94 -3.97 5.12 12.03
CA ALA A 94 -4.67 3.89 11.70
C ALA A 94 -4.09 3.27 10.44
N ILE A 95 -4.08 1.96 10.41
CA ILE A 95 -3.68 1.19 9.24
C ILE A 95 -4.80 0.20 8.97
N TRP A 96 -5.29 0.22 7.74
CA TRP A 96 -6.34 -0.68 7.28
C TRP A 96 -5.80 -1.52 6.16
N VAL A 97 -6.19 -2.77 6.08
CA VAL A 97 -5.69 -3.66 5.05
C VAL A 97 -6.85 -4.35 4.35
N ARG A 98 -6.65 -4.63 3.08
CA ARG A 98 -7.54 -5.45 2.28
C ARG A 98 -6.68 -6.55 1.66
N PRO A 99 -7.02 -7.80 1.88
CA PRO A 99 -6.27 -8.88 1.23
C PRO A 99 -6.56 -8.87 -0.26
N PRO A 100 -5.82 -9.66 -1.05
CA PRO A 100 -6.14 -9.77 -2.46
C PRO A 100 -7.58 -10.23 -2.65
N VAL A 101 -8.25 -9.65 -3.63
CA VAL A 101 -9.64 -9.97 -3.93
C VAL A 101 -9.75 -10.25 -5.41
N GLY A 102 -10.12 -11.46 -5.76
CA GLY A 102 -10.19 -11.84 -7.16
C GLY A 102 -8.84 -11.65 -7.80
N ARG A 103 -8.76 -10.78 -8.78
CA ARG A 103 -7.51 -10.51 -9.47
C ARG A 103 -6.79 -9.30 -8.94
N MET A 104 -7.30 -8.68 -7.90
CA MET A 104 -6.69 -7.49 -7.36
C MET A 104 -5.76 -7.88 -6.23
N GLY A 105 -4.60 -7.28 -6.21
CA GLY A 105 -3.66 -7.52 -5.13
C GLY A 105 -4.12 -6.87 -3.84
N ALA A 106 -3.29 -6.98 -2.82
CA ALA A 106 -3.58 -6.41 -1.53
C ALA A 106 -3.53 -4.88 -1.58
N ALA A 107 -4.16 -4.24 -0.61
CA ALA A 107 -4.11 -2.79 -0.49
C ALA A 107 -4.03 -2.41 0.97
N VAL A 108 -3.40 -1.28 1.25
CA VAL A 108 -3.23 -0.76 2.60
C VAL A 108 -3.60 0.71 2.59
N LEU A 109 -4.44 1.11 3.53
CA LEU A 109 -4.79 2.51 3.72
C LEU A 109 -4.18 2.96 5.03
N ILE A 110 -3.41 4.03 4.99
CA ILE A 110 -2.71 4.55 6.16
C ILE A 110 -3.24 5.94 6.43
N GLU A 111 -3.74 6.15 7.63
CA GLU A 111 -4.29 7.45 8.02
C GLU A 111 -3.38 8.10 9.04
N ALA A 112 -3.17 9.40 8.88
CA ALA A 112 -2.32 10.17 9.77
C ALA A 112 -3.15 11.18 10.56
N GLN A 113 -2.54 11.69 11.62
CA GLN A 113 -3.21 12.59 12.54
C GLN A 113 -3.71 13.86 11.86
N ASP A 114 -3.00 14.34 10.86
CA ASP A 114 -3.38 15.56 10.17
C ASP A 114 -4.48 15.36 9.12
N GLY A 115 -5.00 14.14 9.02
CA GLY A 115 -6.05 13.85 8.06
C GLY A 115 -5.55 13.31 6.74
N THR A 116 -4.25 13.24 6.54
CA THR A 116 -3.71 12.68 5.30
C THR A 116 -4.02 11.18 5.23
N LYS A 117 -4.43 10.74 4.06
CA LYS A 117 -4.67 9.32 3.80
C LYS A 117 -3.75 8.89 2.67
N THR A 118 -3.09 7.78 2.88
CA THR A 118 -2.17 7.22 1.90
C THR A 118 -2.67 5.83 1.53
N LEU A 119 -2.92 5.62 0.26
CA LEU A 119 -3.44 4.35 -0.22
C LEU A 119 -2.39 3.67 -1.08
N LEU A 120 -1.97 2.49 -0.63
CA LEU A 120 -1.04 1.65 -1.36
C LEU A 120 -1.85 0.53 -1.98
N GLU A 121 -1.84 0.44 -3.31
CA GLU A 121 -2.53 -0.62 -4.01
C GLU A 121 -1.52 -1.44 -4.80
N LEU A 122 -1.61 -2.74 -4.66
CA LEU A 122 -0.67 -3.66 -5.31
C LEU A 122 -1.40 -4.48 -6.36
N SER A 123 -0.66 -4.86 -7.38
CA SER A 123 -1.19 -5.74 -8.40
C SER A 123 -0.05 -6.60 -8.92
N ARG A 124 -0.40 -7.75 -9.42
CA ARG A 124 0.57 -8.63 -10.06
C ARG A 124 0.04 -8.92 -11.44
N PRO A 125 0.83 -8.63 -12.47
CA PRO A 125 0.33 -8.84 -13.83
C PRO A 125 -0.14 -10.25 -14.07
N GLU A 126 0.52 -11.21 -13.48
CA GLU A 126 0.11 -12.59 -13.66
C GLU A 126 -1.24 -12.89 -13.00
N ASP A 127 -1.68 -12.04 -12.10
CA ASP A 127 -2.97 -12.25 -11.45
C ASP A 127 -4.12 -11.77 -12.31
N TYR A 128 -3.83 -10.98 -13.33
CA TYR A 128 -4.84 -10.55 -14.22
C TYR A 128 -4.99 -11.50 -15.32
N ALA A 129 -4.43 -12.44 -15.15
CA ALA A 129 -4.65 -13.52 -15.77
C ALA A 129 -4.79 -13.66 -17.14
N LEU A 130 -4.03 -14.46 -17.55
CA LEU A 130 -4.21 -15.15 -18.77
C LEU A 130 -5.51 -15.87 -18.71
N PRO A 131 -6.18 -16.05 -19.83
CA PRO A 131 -7.38 -16.83 -19.89
C PRO A 131 -7.10 -18.25 -19.39
N PRO A 132 -8.10 -18.92 -18.89
CA PRO A 132 -7.93 -20.28 -18.44
C PRO A 132 -7.33 -21.13 -19.53
N GLY A 133 -6.34 -21.90 -19.20
CA GLY A 133 -5.69 -22.78 -20.15
C GLY A 133 -4.56 -22.17 -20.94
N ALA A 134 -4.37 -20.85 -20.84
CA ALA A 134 -3.26 -20.23 -21.55
C ALA A 134 -1.95 -20.51 -20.83
N PRO A 135 -0.87 -20.67 -21.55
CA PRO A 135 0.41 -20.91 -20.93
C PRO A 135 0.86 -19.67 -20.16
N ARG A 136 1.45 -19.89 -18.99
CA ARG A 136 1.97 -18.81 -18.27
C ARG A 136 3.32 -18.48 -18.75
N GLU A 137 3.59 -17.18 -18.70
CA GLU A 137 4.88 -16.77 -19.09
C GLU A 137 5.87 -17.22 -18.10
N ARG A 138 6.99 -17.74 -18.55
CA ARG A 138 7.91 -18.18 -17.67
C ARG A 138 8.74 -17.12 -17.15
N ARG A 139 8.86 -16.98 -15.94
CA ARG A 139 9.62 -16.01 -15.40
C ARG A 139 10.97 -16.48 -15.33
N ARG A 140 11.86 -15.76 -15.60
CA ARG A 140 13.16 -16.25 -15.60
C ARG A 140 14.01 -15.51 -14.81
#